data_373eae04d48c25e3637330f038a43f5d
#
_entry.id   373eae04d48c25e3637330f038a43f5d
#
_cell.length_a   1.000
_cell.length_b   1.000
_cell.length_c   1.000
_cell.angle_alpha   90.00
_cell.angle_beta   90.00
_cell.angle_gamma   90.00
#
_symmetry.space_group_name_H-M   'P 1'
#
loop_
_entity.id
_entity.type
_entity.pdbx_description
1 polymer ?
#
loop_
_entity_poly.entity_id
_entity_poly.type
_entity_poly.pdbx_seq_one_letter_code
_entity_poly.pdbx_strand_id
1 'polypeptide(L)'
;MNNQNLHTESINSNKNLIANLSLIPGFNELINKDDIDNSNILKLNKTVCKSSNNQIFKLVKYDKNVLSYDLIKTYGLIRSVVLNSDNNIIAFSPPKSIPSDEFIRNYPNDYMNCSAKLNYCDIIAEEFVEGTMVNVFWDPTIGLTGAWEISTRNTIGAECSFYKSSETKTFRDMFFEAAKYNNLLLDYLNPLYSYSFVLQHPENRIVVPFKHPQLCLVAIYEIDNSDKNNIKVYSINLDSVKNLYLYGVNISFPKRYNYGFDNYSDLIDK
;
A
#
# COMPACT_ATOMS: atom_id res chain seq x y z
N MET A 1 -23.99 6.70 27.12
CA MET A 1 -22.64 7.28 26.99
C MET A 1 -21.50 6.24 27.05
N ASN A 2 -21.70 4.96 26.75
CA ASN A 2 -20.65 3.94 26.94
C ASN A 2 -20.29 3.10 25.69
N ASN A 3 -20.82 3.42 24.51
CA ASN A 3 -20.53 2.61 23.31
C ASN A 3 -19.39 3.15 22.41
N GLN A 4 -18.91 4.37 22.65
CA GLN A 4 -17.82 4.93 21.84
C GLN A 4 -16.42 4.48 22.33
N ASN A 5 -16.25 4.16 23.62
CA ASN A 5 -14.95 3.74 24.15
C ASN A 5 -14.60 2.28 23.85
N LEU A 6 -15.57 1.40 23.63
CA LEU A 6 -15.32 0.00 23.28
C LEU A 6 -14.82 -0.17 21.84
N HIS A 7 -15.20 0.73 20.94
CA HIS A 7 -14.71 0.71 19.54
C HIS A 7 -13.26 1.18 19.40
N THR A 8 -12.82 2.14 20.21
CA THR A 8 -11.45 2.67 20.16
C THR A 8 -10.41 1.72 20.74
N GLU A 9 -10.72 0.96 21.77
CA GLU A 9 -9.78 -0.02 22.35
C GLU A 9 -9.60 -1.26 21.46
N SER A 10 -10.62 -1.71 20.74
CA SER A 10 -10.53 -2.86 19.82
C SER A 10 -9.71 -2.53 18.55
N ILE A 11 -9.67 -1.26 18.12
CA ILE A 11 -8.94 -0.82 16.95
C ILE A 11 -7.42 -0.74 17.23
N ASN A 12 -7.03 -0.37 18.44
CA ASN A 12 -5.61 -0.26 18.81
C ASN A 12 -4.89 -1.62 18.89
N SER A 13 -5.60 -2.73 19.07
CA SER A 13 -5.00 -4.07 19.08
C SER A 13 -4.71 -4.66 17.69
N ASN A 14 -5.20 -4.01 16.61
CA ASN A 14 -5.19 -4.54 15.24
C ASN A 14 -4.25 -3.80 14.29
N LYS A 15 -3.40 -2.91 14.79
CA LYS A 15 -2.44 -2.16 13.97
C LYS A 15 -1.00 -2.41 14.38
N ASN A 16 -0.13 -2.62 13.39
CA ASN A 16 1.30 -2.85 13.58
C ASN A 16 2.12 -1.72 12.96
N LEU A 17 3.05 -1.13 13.71
CA LEU A 17 4.00 -0.15 13.19
C LEU A 17 4.91 -0.83 12.16
N ILE A 18 4.89 -0.35 10.91
CA ILE A 18 5.74 -0.87 9.83
C ILE A 18 6.85 0.09 9.43
N ALA A 19 6.65 1.39 9.60
CA ALA A 19 7.64 2.38 9.24
C ALA A 19 7.52 3.65 10.09
N ASN A 20 8.66 4.26 10.41
CA ASN A 20 8.77 5.66 10.75
C ASN A 20 9.48 6.36 9.59
N LEU A 21 8.74 7.08 8.78
CA LEU A 21 9.25 7.67 7.55
C LEU A 21 10.25 8.79 7.82
N SER A 22 10.12 9.47 8.96
CA SER A 22 11.05 10.53 9.37
C SER A 22 12.44 10.02 9.72
N LEU A 23 12.60 8.72 9.99
CA LEU A 23 13.91 8.09 10.21
C LEU A 23 14.63 7.70 8.91
N ILE A 24 13.95 7.79 7.76
CA ILE A 24 14.58 7.48 6.48
C ILE A 24 15.46 8.66 6.06
N PRO A 25 16.77 8.44 5.85
CA PRO A 25 17.69 9.54 5.56
C PRO A 25 17.25 10.36 4.34
N GLY A 26 17.20 11.67 4.50
CA GLY A 26 16.81 12.61 3.45
C GLY A 26 15.29 12.71 3.18
N PHE A 27 14.44 11.89 3.81
CA PHE A 27 13.00 11.94 3.56
C PHE A 27 12.38 13.27 3.96
N ASN A 28 12.60 13.71 5.21
CA ASN A 28 12.05 14.98 5.71
C ASN A 28 12.58 16.19 4.93
N GLU A 29 13.85 16.18 4.53
CA GLU A 29 14.42 17.23 3.68
C GLU A 29 13.73 17.28 2.32
N LEU A 30 13.50 16.11 1.72
CA LEU A 30 12.90 15.99 0.39
C LEU A 30 11.44 16.47 0.36
N ILE A 31 10.65 16.14 1.37
CA ILE A 31 9.23 16.55 1.41
C ILE A 31 9.04 18.04 1.66
N ASN A 32 9.98 18.68 2.37
CA ASN A 32 9.92 20.10 2.73
C ASN A 32 10.55 21.04 1.69
N LYS A 33 11.36 20.51 0.75
CA LYS A 33 11.91 21.33 -0.35
C LYS A 33 10.89 21.46 -1.45
N ASP A 34 10.64 22.68 -1.91
CA ASP A 34 9.75 22.92 -3.07
C ASP A 34 10.47 22.70 -4.39
N ASP A 35 11.76 22.96 -4.47
CA ASP A 35 12.55 22.76 -5.68
C ASP A 35 12.87 21.27 -5.90
N ILE A 36 12.68 20.83 -7.15
CA ILE A 36 13.06 19.50 -7.63
C ILE A 36 14.59 19.53 -7.88
N ASP A 37 15.36 19.65 -6.85
CA ASP A 37 16.78 19.34 -6.97
C ASP A 37 16.93 17.82 -6.82
N ASN A 38 16.99 17.14 -7.99
CA ASN A 38 17.37 15.74 -8.10
C ASN A 38 18.87 15.59 -7.76
N SER A 39 19.30 16.12 -6.61
CA SER A 39 20.64 15.88 -6.14
C SER A 39 20.81 14.37 -5.96
N ASN A 40 21.77 13.77 -6.64
CA ASN A 40 22.17 12.36 -6.60
C ASN A 40 22.54 11.85 -5.19
N ILE A 41 22.38 12.69 -4.18
CA ILE A 41 22.63 12.40 -2.76
C ILE A 41 21.45 11.66 -2.15
N LEU A 42 20.22 11.91 -2.63
CA LEU A 42 19.01 11.27 -2.13
C LEU A 42 18.66 10.06 -2.97
N LYS A 43 18.61 8.90 -2.36
CA LYS A 43 18.17 7.64 -2.99
C LYS A 43 16.64 7.61 -3.19
N LEU A 44 16.01 8.77 -3.11
CA LEU A 44 14.59 9.01 -3.26
C LEU A 44 14.35 10.03 -4.38
N ASN A 45 13.31 9.80 -5.15
CA ASN A 45 12.85 10.72 -6.18
C ASN A 45 11.50 11.33 -5.75
N LYS A 46 11.37 12.65 -5.87
CA LYS A 46 10.12 13.38 -5.73
C LYS A 46 9.65 13.88 -7.09
N THR A 47 8.39 13.64 -7.39
CA THR A 47 7.74 14.11 -8.61
C THR A 47 6.49 14.89 -8.23
N VAL A 48 6.33 16.10 -8.75
CA VAL A 48 5.09 16.87 -8.63
C VAL A 48 4.13 16.38 -9.72
N CYS A 49 2.94 15.96 -9.32
CA CYS A 49 1.91 15.42 -10.19
C CYS A 49 0.65 16.27 -10.06
N LYS A 50 -0.13 16.34 -11.15
CA LYS A 50 -1.49 16.88 -11.12
C LYS A 50 -2.46 15.74 -11.33
N SER A 51 -3.55 15.73 -10.54
CA SER A 51 -4.67 14.83 -10.81
C SER A 51 -5.55 15.39 -11.93
N SER A 52 -6.51 14.58 -12.39
CA SER A 52 -7.57 14.98 -13.34
C SER A 52 -8.34 16.24 -12.89
N ASN A 53 -8.42 16.46 -11.59
CA ASN A 53 -9.11 17.62 -10.99
C ASN A 53 -8.17 18.82 -10.77
N ASN A 54 -6.99 18.86 -11.42
CA ASN A 54 -5.96 19.89 -11.27
C ASN A 54 -5.38 20.05 -9.84
N GLN A 55 -5.63 19.12 -8.96
CA GLN A 55 -5.01 19.10 -7.63
C GLN A 55 -3.52 18.74 -7.74
N ILE A 56 -2.70 19.37 -6.92
CA ILE A 56 -1.25 19.15 -6.92
C ILE A 56 -0.92 18.15 -5.82
N PHE A 57 -0.21 17.11 -6.21
CA PHE A 57 0.34 16.09 -5.32
C PHE A 57 1.83 15.98 -5.50
N LYS A 58 2.50 15.52 -4.45
CA LYS A 58 3.91 15.12 -4.51
C LYS A 58 3.99 13.61 -4.36
N LEU A 59 4.64 12.95 -5.30
CA LEU A 59 4.88 11.50 -5.28
C LEU A 59 6.34 11.25 -4.94
N VAL A 60 6.58 10.60 -3.81
CA VAL A 60 7.93 10.22 -3.36
C VAL A 60 8.11 8.72 -3.46
N LYS A 61 9.23 8.29 -4.05
CA LYS A 61 9.58 6.88 -4.24
C LYS A 61 11.09 6.67 -4.24
N TYR A 62 11.52 5.45 -3.90
CA TYR A 62 12.93 5.09 -4.06
C TYR A 62 13.36 5.09 -5.52
N ASP A 63 14.61 5.44 -5.78
CA ASP A 63 15.22 5.29 -7.10
C ASP A 63 15.59 3.82 -7.33
N LYS A 64 15.03 3.23 -8.39
CA LYS A 64 15.30 1.84 -8.76
C LYS A 64 16.76 1.57 -9.12
N ASN A 65 17.45 2.57 -9.64
CA ASN A 65 18.81 2.42 -10.16
C ASN A 65 19.86 2.36 -9.06
N VAL A 66 19.52 2.91 -7.87
CA VAL A 66 20.43 2.98 -6.72
C VAL A 66 20.01 2.13 -5.54
N LEU A 67 18.86 1.46 -5.62
CA LEU A 67 18.35 0.60 -4.55
C LEU A 67 19.10 -0.75 -4.58
N SER A 68 20.14 -0.87 -3.77
CA SER A 68 20.84 -2.12 -3.50
C SER A 68 20.16 -2.91 -2.35
N TYR A 69 20.56 -4.17 -2.16
CA TYR A 69 19.94 -5.05 -1.14
C TYR A 69 20.04 -4.49 0.27
N ASP A 70 21.16 -3.91 0.65
CA ASP A 70 21.40 -3.29 1.95
C ASP A 70 20.52 -2.05 2.21
N LEU A 71 20.00 -1.43 1.15
CA LEU A 71 19.13 -0.25 1.21
C LEU A 71 17.64 -0.58 1.23
N ILE A 72 17.25 -1.83 0.97
CA ILE A 72 15.83 -2.22 0.92
C ILE A 72 15.14 -1.97 2.26
N LYS A 73 15.81 -2.27 3.39
CA LYS A 73 15.24 -2.09 4.74
C LYS A 73 14.92 -0.63 5.09
N THR A 74 15.56 0.31 4.40
CA THR A 74 15.36 1.76 4.61
C THR A 74 14.57 2.35 3.45
N TYR A 75 15.24 2.58 2.33
CA TYR A 75 14.61 3.23 1.17
C TYR A 75 13.55 2.38 0.47
N GLY A 76 13.66 1.05 0.54
CA GLY A 76 12.65 0.14 0.01
C GLY A 76 11.27 0.29 0.64
N LEU A 77 11.18 0.89 1.83
CA LEU A 77 9.92 1.29 2.47
C LEU A 77 9.18 2.35 1.66
N ILE A 78 9.90 3.22 0.95
CA ILE A 78 9.33 4.31 0.13
C ILE A 78 9.10 3.83 -1.31
N ARG A 79 8.21 2.85 -1.50
CA ARG A 79 7.88 2.36 -2.85
C ARG A 79 7.01 3.37 -3.61
N SER A 80 6.03 3.96 -2.93
CA SER A 80 5.21 5.06 -3.40
C SER A 80 4.52 5.69 -2.20
N VAL A 81 4.83 6.94 -1.93
CA VAL A 81 4.24 7.76 -0.88
C VAL A 81 3.66 9.00 -1.54
N VAL A 82 2.39 9.31 -1.27
CA VAL A 82 1.71 10.47 -1.84
C VAL A 82 1.50 11.52 -0.76
N LEU A 83 1.86 12.76 -1.08
CA LEU A 83 1.59 13.92 -0.26
C LEU A 83 0.61 14.84 -0.98
N ASN A 84 -0.28 15.45 -0.22
CA ASN A 84 -1.19 16.48 -0.72
C ASN A 84 -0.50 17.87 -0.75
N SER A 85 -1.27 18.90 -1.11
CA SER A 85 -0.80 20.31 -1.16
C SER A 85 -0.23 20.81 0.16
N ASP A 86 -0.71 20.30 1.29
CA ASP A 86 -0.29 20.70 2.64
C ASP A 86 0.92 19.91 3.16
N ASN A 87 1.56 19.10 2.29
CA ASN A 87 2.64 18.21 2.65
C ASN A 87 2.26 17.15 3.71
N ASN A 88 0.99 16.80 3.81
CA ASN A 88 0.56 15.64 4.59
C ASN A 88 0.67 14.37 3.73
N ILE A 89 1.19 13.32 4.32
CA ILE A 89 1.19 12.01 3.67
C ILE A 89 -0.23 11.44 3.73
N ILE A 90 -0.81 11.18 2.58
CA ILE A 90 -2.19 10.70 2.43
C ILE A 90 -2.28 9.30 1.83
N ALA A 91 -1.19 8.81 1.21
CA ALA A 91 -1.13 7.43 0.75
C ALA A 91 0.26 6.81 0.95
N PHE A 92 0.24 5.53 1.22
CA PHE A 92 1.42 4.69 1.36
C PHE A 92 1.17 3.36 0.64
N SER A 93 2.14 2.91 -0.15
CA SER A 93 2.07 1.62 -0.85
C SER A 93 2.85 0.54 -0.09
N PRO A 94 2.50 -0.74 -0.26
CA PRO A 94 3.30 -1.83 0.26
C PRO A 94 4.78 -1.65 -0.08
N PRO A 95 5.69 -1.85 0.89
CA PRO A 95 7.14 -1.74 0.68
C PRO A 95 7.67 -2.63 -0.44
N LYS A 96 8.90 -2.40 -0.85
CA LYS A 96 9.60 -3.30 -1.78
C LYS A 96 9.75 -4.68 -1.13
N SER A 97 9.33 -5.72 -1.85
CA SER A 97 9.57 -7.10 -1.46
C SER A 97 11.07 -7.40 -1.37
N ILE A 98 11.45 -8.24 -0.43
CA ILE A 98 12.80 -8.79 -0.31
C ILE A 98 12.86 -10.20 -0.92
N PRO A 99 14.01 -10.65 -1.41
CA PRO A 99 14.18 -12.03 -1.87
C PRO A 99 14.20 -13.01 -0.69
N SER A 100 13.97 -14.30 -0.99
CA SER A 100 13.83 -15.35 0.02
C SER A 100 15.08 -15.52 0.89
N ASP A 101 16.27 -15.41 0.32
CA ASP A 101 17.54 -15.52 1.05
C ASP A 101 17.71 -14.37 2.05
N GLU A 102 17.32 -13.16 1.70
CA GLU A 102 17.31 -12.01 2.62
C GLU A 102 16.24 -12.17 3.70
N PHE A 103 15.07 -12.70 3.33
CA PHE A 103 14.00 -12.97 4.30
C PHE A 103 14.46 -14.00 5.35
N ILE A 104 15.04 -15.11 4.93
CA ILE A 104 15.57 -16.17 5.82
C ILE A 104 16.67 -15.65 6.74
N ARG A 105 17.56 -14.78 6.25
CA ARG A 105 18.59 -14.14 7.09
C ARG A 105 18.01 -13.24 8.16
N ASN A 106 16.91 -12.51 7.84
CA ASN A 106 16.28 -11.59 8.78
C ASN A 106 15.38 -12.30 9.80
N TYR A 107 14.82 -13.44 9.42
CA TYR A 107 13.90 -14.25 10.22
C TYR A 107 14.38 -15.70 10.23
N PRO A 108 15.48 -16.03 10.97
CA PRO A 108 16.01 -17.39 11.00
C PRO A 108 15.00 -18.37 11.62
N ASN A 109 15.22 -19.68 11.42
CA ASN A 109 14.30 -20.75 11.85
C ASN A 109 13.95 -20.71 13.35
N ASP A 110 14.81 -20.13 14.20
CA ASP A 110 14.53 -19.97 15.63
C ASP A 110 13.29 -19.11 15.89
N TYR A 111 12.93 -18.22 14.97
CA TYR A 111 11.67 -17.47 15.01
C TYR A 111 10.44 -18.37 14.75
N MET A 112 10.58 -19.48 14.02
CA MET A 112 9.48 -20.41 13.75
C MET A 112 9.16 -21.29 14.97
N ASN A 113 10.16 -21.59 15.80
CA ASN A 113 10.00 -22.40 17.01
C ASN A 113 9.44 -21.60 18.21
N CYS A 114 9.24 -20.30 18.09
CA CYS A 114 8.66 -19.47 19.13
C CYS A 114 7.14 -19.62 19.30
N SER A 115 6.49 -20.51 18.57
CA SER A 115 5.04 -20.75 18.63
C SER A 115 4.50 -21.20 20.00
N ALA A 116 5.38 -21.52 20.94
CA ALA A 116 4.96 -21.96 22.28
C ALA A 116 4.92 -20.84 23.33
N LYS A 117 5.44 -19.64 23.09
CA LYS A 117 5.57 -18.62 24.17
C LYS A 117 5.25 -17.17 23.84
N LEU A 118 5.16 -16.76 22.57
CA LEU A 118 4.85 -15.38 22.22
C LEU A 118 3.96 -15.38 20.96
N ASN A 119 2.83 -14.71 21.03
CA ASN A 119 1.86 -14.48 19.94
C ASN A 119 2.42 -13.58 18.80
N TYR A 120 3.71 -13.69 18.45
CA TYR A 120 4.41 -12.72 17.58
C TYR A 120 5.24 -13.36 16.45
N CYS A 121 5.12 -14.64 16.19
CA CYS A 121 5.78 -15.25 15.03
C CYS A 121 4.78 -15.36 13.88
N ASP A 122 4.35 -14.23 13.36
CA ASP A 122 3.37 -14.18 12.28
C ASP A 122 4.07 -14.15 10.91
N ILE A 123 4.87 -15.19 10.63
CA ILE A 123 5.25 -15.47 9.24
C ILE A 123 4.03 -16.11 8.59
N ILE A 124 3.43 -15.38 7.69
CA ILE A 124 2.21 -15.80 6.99
C ILE A 124 2.58 -16.11 5.55
N ALA A 125 2.17 -17.29 5.07
CA ALA A 125 2.21 -17.64 3.66
C ALA A 125 0.92 -17.14 3.00
N GLU A 126 1.05 -16.19 2.08
CA GLU A 126 -0.07 -15.60 1.34
C GLU A 126 0.14 -15.72 -0.17
N GLU A 127 -0.97 -15.74 -0.89
CA GLU A 127 -0.99 -15.64 -2.33
C GLU A 127 -0.30 -14.35 -2.80
N PHE A 128 0.61 -14.49 -3.76
CA PHE A 128 1.11 -13.35 -4.52
C PHE A 128 0.10 -13.02 -5.62
N VAL A 129 -0.74 -12.03 -5.37
CA VAL A 129 -1.82 -11.66 -6.28
C VAL A 129 -1.27 -10.98 -7.53
N GLU A 130 -1.47 -11.58 -8.69
CA GLU A 130 -1.07 -11.01 -9.99
C GLU A 130 -2.02 -9.89 -10.40
N GLY A 131 -1.47 -8.81 -10.99
CA GLY A 131 -2.23 -7.67 -11.50
C GLY A 131 -1.51 -6.34 -11.32
N THR A 132 -2.24 -5.25 -11.49
CA THR A 132 -1.72 -3.88 -11.31
C THR A 132 -2.11 -3.31 -9.96
N MET A 133 -1.13 -2.87 -9.19
CA MET A 133 -1.39 -2.24 -7.91
C MET A 133 -1.92 -0.82 -8.09
N VAL A 134 -3.07 -0.55 -7.46
CA VAL A 134 -3.73 0.76 -7.38
C VAL A 134 -3.95 1.10 -5.91
N ASN A 135 -3.48 2.28 -5.49
CA ASN A 135 -3.74 2.79 -4.16
C ASN A 135 -4.97 3.69 -4.19
N VAL A 136 -5.78 3.63 -3.14
CA VAL A 136 -6.98 4.44 -2.93
C VAL A 136 -6.81 5.18 -1.62
N PHE A 137 -7.05 6.47 -1.62
CA PHE A 137 -6.87 7.32 -0.44
C PHE A 137 -7.82 8.51 -0.46
N TRP A 138 -8.10 9.03 0.72
CA TRP A 138 -8.88 10.24 0.90
C TRP A 138 -7.96 11.44 1.01
N ASP A 139 -8.27 12.51 0.27
CA ASP A 139 -7.59 13.80 0.43
C ASP A 139 -8.59 14.86 0.94
N PRO A 140 -8.45 15.33 2.18
CA PRO A 140 -9.33 16.34 2.74
C PRO A 140 -9.16 17.72 2.09
N THR A 141 -8.09 17.95 1.29
CA THR A 141 -7.83 19.24 0.64
C THR A 141 -8.53 19.41 -0.70
N ILE A 142 -9.17 18.36 -1.22
CA ILE A 142 -9.91 18.43 -2.48
C ILE A 142 -11.31 18.99 -2.24
N GLY A 143 -11.63 20.11 -2.89
CA GLY A 143 -12.94 20.76 -2.77
C GLY A 143 -13.22 21.27 -1.36
N LEU A 144 -14.49 21.25 -0.95
CA LEU A 144 -14.93 21.73 0.37
C LEU A 144 -14.95 20.64 1.44
N THR A 145 -15.11 19.38 1.04
CA THR A 145 -15.34 18.26 1.95
C THR A 145 -14.30 17.17 1.86
N GLY A 146 -13.33 17.28 0.96
CA GLY A 146 -12.41 16.23 0.59
C GLY A 146 -12.95 15.35 -0.53
N ALA A 147 -12.10 14.48 -1.09
CA ALA A 147 -12.49 13.49 -2.09
C ALA A 147 -11.57 12.26 -2.09
N TRP A 148 -12.10 11.14 -2.59
CA TRP A 148 -11.33 9.96 -2.89
C TRP A 148 -10.52 10.14 -4.16
N GLU A 149 -9.25 9.73 -4.10
CA GLU A 149 -8.38 9.70 -5.26
C GLU A 149 -7.65 8.36 -5.33
N ILE A 150 -7.17 8.03 -6.52
CA ILE A 150 -6.44 6.78 -6.76
C ILE A 150 -5.07 7.08 -7.37
N SER A 151 -4.14 6.17 -7.18
CA SER A 151 -2.82 6.26 -7.81
C SER A 151 -2.25 4.89 -8.16
N THR A 152 -1.42 4.85 -9.19
CA THR A 152 -0.45 3.77 -9.37
C THR A 152 0.86 4.12 -8.65
N ARG A 153 1.86 3.26 -8.75
CA ARG A 153 3.20 3.55 -8.22
C ARG A 153 3.79 4.87 -8.76
N ASN A 154 3.46 5.24 -9.98
CA ASN A 154 4.13 6.33 -10.70
C ASN A 154 3.21 7.49 -11.09
N THR A 155 1.91 7.35 -10.98
CA THR A 155 0.94 8.29 -11.53
C THR A 155 -0.23 8.48 -10.58
N ILE A 156 -0.49 9.72 -10.19
CA ILE A 156 -1.72 10.10 -9.50
C ILE A 156 -2.87 10.12 -10.50
N GLY A 157 -4.07 9.78 -10.06
CA GLY A 157 -5.24 9.64 -10.92
C GLY A 157 -5.30 8.32 -11.68
N ALA A 158 -4.18 7.59 -11.75
CA ALA A 158 -4.05 6.33 -12.51
C ALA A 158 -4.43 6.46 -14.01
N GLU A 159 -4.34 7.67 -14.59
CA GLU A 159 -4.65 7.97 -15.98
C GLU A 159 -3.50 7.55 -16.92
N CYS A 160 -3.13 6.29 -16.83
CA CYS A 160 -2.12 5.66 -17.66
C CYS A 160 -2.51 4.21 -17.91
N SER A 161 -1.91 3.62 -18.95
CA SER A 161 -2.07 2.21 -19.30
C SER A 161 -0.73 1.55 -19.49
N PHE A 162 -0.69 0.23 -19.46
CA PHE A 162 0.55 -0.52 -19.73
C PHE A 162 0.95 -0.42 -21.20
N TYR A 163 -0.01 -0.59 -22.08
CA TYR A 163 0.17 -0.43 -23.52
C TYR A 163 -0.31 0.96 -23.96
N LYS A 164 0.58 1.71 -24.60
CA LYS A 164 0.26 3.04 -25.12
C LYS A 164 -0.42 2.91 -26.48
N SER A 165 -1.74 2.79 -26.49
CA SER A 165 -2.54 3.03 -27.69
C SER A 165 -3.71 3.96 -27.34
N SER A 166 -4.24 4.68 -28.32
CA SER A 166 -5.36 5.59 -28.12
C SER A 166 -6.68 4.88 -27.76
N GLU A 167 -6.73 3.57 -27.93
CA GLU A 167 -7.90 2.73 -27.68
C GLU A 167 -7.85 1.95 -26.38
N THR A 168 -6.71 1.98 -25.66
CA THR A 168 -6.57 1.25 -24.40
C THR A 168 -7.14 2.05 -23.24
N LYS A 169 -7.98 1.38 -22.43
CA LYS A 169 -8.47 1.93 -21.17
C LYS A 169 -7.30 2.26 -20.23
N THR A 170 -7.46 3.32 -19.47
CA THR A 170 -6.53 3.66 -18.38
C THR A 170 -6.72 2.73 -17.20
N PHE A 171 -5.73 2.67 -16.30
CA PHE A 171 -5.92 1.96 -15.03
C PHE A 171 -7.04 2.56 -14.19
N ARG A 172 -7.32 3.86 -14.35
CA ARG A 172 -8.47 4.53 -13.74
C ARG A 172 -9.78 3.94 -14.23
N ASP A 173 -9.97 3.87 -15.55
CA ASP A 173 -11.20 3.32 -16.15
C ASP A 173 -11.42 1.87 -15.71
N MET A 174 -10.37 1.05 -15.81
CA MET A 174 -10.42 -0.36 -15.43
C MET A 174 -10.67 -0.54 -13.92
N PHE A 175 -10.11 0.33 -13.07
CA PHE A 175 -10.35 0.29 -11.63
C PHE A 175 -11.81 0.57 -11.30
N PHE A 176 -12.42 1.60 -11.88
CA PHE A 176 -13.81 1.93 -11.60
C PHE A 176 -14.79 0.92 -12.22
N GLU A 177 -14.46 0.31 -13.37
CA GLU A 177 -15.22 -0.84 -13.88
C GLU A 177 -15.15 -2.02 -12.90
N ALA A 178 -13.99 -2.35 -12.39
CA ALA A 178 -13.82 -3.41 -11.42
C ALA A 178 -14.52 -3.07 -10.08
N ALA A 179 -14.45 -1.83 -9.62
CA ALA A 179 -15.16 -1.37 -8.42
C ALA A 179 -16.66 -1.55 -8.58
N LYS A 180 -17.22 -1.12 -9.71
CA LYS A 180 -18.64 -1.31 -10.04
C LYS A 180 -19.01 -2.79 -10.10
N TYR A 181 -18.21 -3.61 -10.76
CA TYR A 181 -18.44 -5.06 -10.86
C TYR A 181 -18.45 -5.76 -9.51
N ASN A 182 -17.62 -5.28 -8.57
CA ASN A 182 -17.49 -5.82 -7.22
C ASN A 182 -18.39 -5.11 -6.18
N ASN A 183 -19.30 -4.23 -6.58
CA ASN A 183 -20.15 -3.43 -5.70
C ASN A 183 -19.37 -2.58 -4.69
N LEU A 184 -18.17 -2.17 -5.01
CA LEU A 184 -17.36 -1.30 -4.18
C LEU A 184 -17.67 0.17 -4.49
N LEU A 185 -18.30 0.86 -3.53
CA LEU A 185 -18.34 2.31 -3.51
C LEU A 185 -17.20 2.79 -2.60
N LEU A 186 -16.41 3.77 -3.04
CA LEU A 186 -15.29 4.28 -2.25
C LEU A 186 -15.78 4.88 -0.92
N ASP A 187 -16.99 5.40 -0.87
CA ASP A 187 -17.61 5.94 0.36
C ASP A 187 -17.86 4.88 1.45
N TYR A 188 -17.74 3.59 1.14
CA TYR A 188 -17.74 2.53 2.14
C TYR A 188 -16.39 2.39 2.85
N LEU A 189 -15.33 2.99 2.31
CA LEU A 189 -14.00 2.95 2.88
C LEU A 189 -13.86 4.00 3.98
N ASN A 190 -13.03 3.70 4.98
CA ASN A 190 -12.73 4.68 6.03
C ASN A 190 -11.71 5.71 5.50
N PRO A 191 -12.03 7.03 5.51
CA PRO A 191 -11.15 8.07 4.98
C PRO A 191 -9.84 8.26 5.78
N LEU A 192 -9.70 7.64 6.95
CA LEU A 192 -8.47 7.67 7.74
C LEU A 192 -7.40 6.70 7.22
N TYR A 193 -7.76 5.83 6.27
CA TYR A 193 -6.86 4.79 5.77
C TYR A 193 -6.49 4.99 4.32
N SER A 194 -5.30 4.52 3.98
CA SER A 194 -4.83 4.32 2.61
C SER A 194 -4.93 2.82 2.28
N TYR A 195 -5.52 2.51 1.14
CA TYR A 195 -5.80 1.15 0.69
C TYR A 195 -4.95 0.81 -0.52
N SER A 196 -4.44 -0.41 -0.59
CA SER A 196 -3.74 -0.93 -1.75
C SER A 196 -4.51 -2.11 -2.33
N PHE A 197 -5.03 -1.91 -3.54
CA PHE A 197 -5.72 -2.94 -4.30
C PHE A 197 -4.83 -3.47 -5.43
N VAL A 198 -4.98 -4.73 -5.76
CA VAL A 198 -4.50 -5.29 -7.01
C VAL A 198 -5.67 -5.38 -7.97
N LEU A 199 -5.57 -4.64 -9.05
CA LEU A 199 -6.53 -4.61 -10.14
C LEU A 199 -6.25 -5.77 -11.10
N GLN A 200 -7.24 -6.62 -11.31
CA GLN A 200 -7.29 -7.65 -12.33
C GLN A 200 -8.38 -7.26 -13.34
N HIS A 201 -8.02 -7.17 -14.61
CA HIS A 201 -8.96 -6.77 -15.65
C HIS A 201 -8.66 -7.48 -16.96
N PRO A 202 -9.67 -7.91 -17.74
CA PRO A 202 -9.46 -8.58 -19.03
C PRO A 202 -8.59 -7.80 -20.00
N GLU A 203 -8.71 -6.48 -20.02
CA GLU A 203 -7.92 -5.58 -20.87
C GLU A 203 -6.53 -5.23 -20.29
N ASN A 204 -6.24 -5.62 -19.05
CA ASN A 204 -4.94 -5.44 -18.43
C ASN A 204 -4.16 -6.75 -18.36
N ARG A 205 -4.08 -7.46 -19.48
CA ARG A 205 -3.34 -8.71 -19.58
C ARG A 205 -1.85 -8.44 -19.76
N ILE A 206 -1.06 -8.69 -18.69
CA ILE A 206 0.41 -8.63 -18.75
C ILE A 206 0.97 -10.05 -18.82
N VAL A 207 0.64 -10.90 -17.85
CA VAL A 207 1.10 -12.29 -17.76
C VAL A 207 -0.09 -13.24 -17.78
N VAL A 208 -1.02 -13.06 -16.86
CA VAL A 208 -2.19 -13.93 -16.69
C VAL A 208 -3.42 -13.29 -17.32
N PRO A 209 -4.19 -14.02 -18.16
CA PRO A 209 -5.47 -13.52 -18.68
C PRO A 209 -6.54 -13.59 -17.59
N PHE A 210 -7.17 -12.47 -17.29
CA PHE A 210 -8.30 -12.40 -16.38
C PHE A 210 -9.62 -12.50 -17.16
N LYS A 211 -10.59 -13.22 -16.59
CA LYS A 211 -11.92 -13.40 -17.23
C LYS A 211 -12.89 -12.27 -16.87
N HIS A 212 -12.75 -11.71 -15.69
CA HIS A 212 -13.65 -10.70 -15.13
C HIS A 212 -12.84 -9.60 -14.44
N PRO A 213 -13.37 -8.36 -14.41
CA PRO A 213 -12.80 -7.31 -13.57
C PRO A 213 -12.87 -7.71 -12.11
N GLN A 214 -11.74 -7.64 -11.38
CA GLN A 214 -11.66 -7.99 -9.97
C GLN A 214 -10.74 -7.01 -9.24
N LEU A 215 -11.09 -6.69 -8.00
CA LEU A 215 -10.25 -5.98 -7.06
C LEU A 215 -9.86 -6.92 -5.91
N CYS A 216 -8.57 -7.04 -5.66
CA CYS A 216 -8.05 -7.74 -4.50
C CYS A 216 -7.44 -6.73 -3.52
N LEU A 217 -7.99 -6.60 -2.32
CA LEU A 217 -7.44 -5.74 -1.28
C LEU A 217 -6.27 -6.44 -0.60
N VAL A 218 -5.06 -5.91 -0.80
CA VAL A 218 -3.81 -6.54 -0.34
C VAL A 218 -3.18 -5.86 0.86
N ALA A 219 -3.47 -4.57 1.09
CA ALA A 219 -2.96 -3.88 2.27
C ALA A 219 -3.82 -2.66 2.63
N ILE A 220 -3.82 -2.31 3.91
CA ILE A 220 -4.43 -1.11 4.46
C ILE A 220 -3.43 -0.46 5.41
N TYR A 221 -3.32 0.87 5.33
CA TYR A 221 -2.41 1.64 6.15
C TYR A 221 -3.10 2.81 6.83
N GLU A 222 -2.77 3.02 8.10
CA GLU A 222 -3.04 4.25 8.83
C GLU A 222 -1.75 5.08 8.87
N ILE A 223 -1.85 6.37 8.57
CA ILE A 223 -0.72 7.28 8.52
C ILE A 223 -0.89 8.34 9.59
N ASP A 224 0.02 8.37 10.54
CA ASP A 224 0.04 9.36 11.61
C ASP A 224 0.96 10.51 11.22
N ASN A 225 0.35 11.65 10.85
CA ASN A 225 1.01 12.91 10.50
C ASN A 225 1.00 13.93 11.66
N SER A 226 0.63 13.54 12.88
CA SER A 226 0.48 14.45 14.02
C SER A 226 1.78 15.17 14.38
N ASP A 227 2.90 14.49 14.17
CA ASP A 227 4.24 15.06 14.29
C ASP A 227 5.02 14.90 12.98
N LYS A 228 5.32 16.03 12.32
CA LYS A 228 6.07 16.06 11.05
C LYS A 228 7.51 15.51 11.17
N ASN A 229 8.06 15.47 12.38
CA ASN A 229 9.38 14.90 12.64
C ASN A 229 9.31 13.43 13.06
N ASN A 230 8.11 12.85 13.15
CA ASN A 230 7.89 11.49 13.62
C ASN A 230 6.69 10.83 12.91
N ILE A 231 6.69 10.90 11.58
CA ILE A 231 5.60 10.37 10.76
C ILE A 231 5.63 8.85 10.77
N LYS A 232 4.57 8.24 11.28
CA LYS A 232 4.47 6.78 11.44
C LYS A 232 3.43 6.20 10.49
N VAL A 233 3.74 5.02 9.99
CA VAL A 233 2.82 4.22 9.17
C VAL A 233 2.55 2.90 9.85
N TYR A 234 1.27 2.60 10.04
CA TYR A 234 0.80 1.36 10.63
C TYR A 234 0.08 0.52 9.58
N SER A 235 0.33 -0.78 9.56
CA SER A 235 -0.51 -1.71 8.82
C SER A 235 -1.74 -2.07 9.64
N ILE A 236 -2.88 -2.16 8.98
CA ILE A 236 -4.14 -2.61 9.57
C ILE A 236 -4.38 -4.07 9.15
N ASN A 237 -4.77 -4.90 10.10
CA ASN A 237 -5.07 -6.30 9.80
C ASN A 237 -6.30 -6.39 8.87
N LEU A 238 -6.12 -7.03 7.71
CA LEU A 238 -7.18 -7.19 6.72
C LEU A 238 -8.40 -7.95 7.28
N ASP A 239 -8.20 -8.90 8.18
CA ASP A 239 -9.29 -9.67 8.77
C ASP A 239 -10.22 -8.81 9.63
N SER A 240 -9.69 -7.76 10.27
CA SER A 240 -10.50 -6.82 11.04
C SER A 240 -11.43 -5.98 10.15
N VAL A 241 -11.07 -5.78 8.89
CA VAL A 241 -11.81 -4.92 7.95
C VAL A 241 -12.83 -5.72 7.15
N LYS A 242 -12.55 -6.99 6.83
CA LYS A 242 -13.44 -7.87 6.08
C LYS A 242 -14.87 -7.87 6.62
N ASN A 243 -15.03 -7.88 7.94
CA ASN A 243 -16.31 -8.06 8.61
C ASN A 243 -17.02 -6.74 8.93
N LEU A 244 -16.30 -5.61 8.94
CA LEU A 244 -16.83 -4.34 9.45
C LEU A 244 -17.32 -3.38 8.38
N TYR A 245 -16.64 -3.32 7.23
CA TYR A 245 -16.87 -2.25 6.24
C TYR A 245 -17.30 -2.74 4.86
N LEU A 246 -17.18 -4.04 4.58
CA LEU A 246 -17.30 -4.57 3.23
C LEU A 246 -18.47 -5.54 3.07
N TYR A 247 -19.50 -5.42 3.91
CA TYR A 247 -20.69 -6.24 3.76
C TYR A 247 -21.39 -5.95 2.41
N GLY A 248 -21.58 -7.00 1.62
CA GLY A 248 -22.17 -6.89 0.28
C GLY A 248 -21.21 -6.45 -0.83
N VAL A 249 -19.93 -6.21 -0.51
CA VAL A 249 -18.86 -5.93 -1.48
C VAL A 249 -18.16 -7.22 -1.86
N ASN A 250 -17.98 -7.47 -3.15
CA ASN A 250 -17.43 -8.72 -3.70
C ASN A 250 -15.94 -8.63 -4.05
N ILE A 251 -15.17 -7.80 -3.34
CA ILE A 251 -13.71 -7.76 -3.51
C ILE A 251 -13.08 -9.04 -2.96
N SER A 252 -11.93 -9.41 -3.50
CA SER A 252 -11.13 -10.53 -3.00
C SER A 252 -10.04 -10.06 -2.03
N PHE A 253 -9.45 -11.03 -1.35
CA PHE A 253 -8.30 -10.85 -0.46
C PHE A 253 -7.27 -11.92 -0.80
N PRO A 254 -5.97 -11.70 -0.55
CA PRO A 254 -4.96 -12.72 -0.73
C PRO A 254 -5.34 -14.00 0.02
N LYS A 255 -5.23 -15.13 -0.64
CA LYS A 255 -5.47 -16.43 -0.01
C LYS A 255 -4.34 -16.70 0.96
N ARG A 256 -4.68 -17.02 2.21
CA ARG A 256 -3.72 -17.48 3.20
C ARG A 256 -3.59 -19.00 3.13
N TYR A 257 -2.35 -19.46 3.20
CA TYR A 257 -2.02 -20.87 3.21
C TYR A 257 -1.59 -21.27 4.62
N ASN A 258 -2.33 -22.19 5.21
CA ASN A 258 -2.00 -22.73 6.52
C ASN A 258 -1.16 -24.00 6.32
N TYR A 259 0.09 -23.81 5.92
CA TYR A 259 1.05 -24.91 5.85
C TYR A 259 1.72 -25.04 7.21
N GLY A 260 1.51 -26.20 7.87
CA GLY A 260 2.35 -26.57 8.99
C GLY A 260 3.74 -26.88 8.45
N PHE A 261 4.67 -25.95 8.56
CA PHE A 261 6.09 -26.16 8.26
C PHE A 261 6.92 -25.78 9.49
N ASP A 262 7.89 -26.64 9.81
CA ASP A 262 8.74 -26.47 10.97
C ASP A 262 9.99 -25.65 10.64
N ASN A 263 10.32 -25.55 9.36
CA ASN A 263 11.48 -24.82 8.85
C ASN A 263 11.27 -24.37 7.39
N TYR A 264 12.17 -23.55 6.88
CA TYR A 264 12.06 -23.00 5.51
C TYR A 264 12.27 -24.06 4.43
N SER A 265 13.03 -25.13 4.69
CA SER A 265 13.19 -26.23 3.73
C SER A 265 11.84 -26.91 3.49
N ASP A 266 11.08 -27.18 4.55
CA ASP A 266 9.75 -27.77 4.43
C ASP A 266 8.77 -26.88 3.65
N LEU A 267 8.94 -25.55 3.73
CA LEU A 267 8.15 -24.60 2.95
C LEU A 267 8.51 -24.61 1.46
N ILE A 268 9.78 -24.80 1.14
CA ILE A 268 10.28 -24.82 -0.26
C ILE A 268 9.85 -26.12 -0.96
N ASP A 269 9.78 -27.23 -0.22
CA ASP A 269 9.45 -28.56 -0.74
C ASP A 269 7.94 -28.77 -0.95
N LYS A 270 7.08 -27.83 -0.53
CA LYS A 270 5.60 -27.85 -0.67
C LYS A 270 5.11 -26.95 -1.80
#